data_115dbe7205913facfe3f9f1d813c7df3
#
_entry.id   115dbe7205913facfe3f9f1d813c7df3
#
_cell.length_a   1.000
_cell.length_b   1.000
_cell.length_c   1.000
_cell.angle_alpha   90.00
_cell.angle_beta   90.00
_cell.angle_gamma   90.00
#
_symmetry.space_group_name_H-M   'P 1'
#
loop_
_entity.id
_entity.type
_entity.pdbx_description
1 polymer ?
#
loop_
_entity_poly.entity_id
_entity_poly.type
_entity_poly.pdbx_seq_one_letter_code
_entity_poly.pdbx_strand_id
1 'polypeptide(L)'
;YGLYNPNIAAAITYTSRQTLFKLRDECVERGHDVIYGHTDSIFCSVDSPEQGFALNTELNKAMAPIEVEFEKFAESIVLKAKNRYAGKITWSDGNYLSDPDYYIKGIEVIQARMPPAMKKSIMGVLRGMLDGDDETTITDEISTRIIKYVAGEQWEDLLMQGKLKKKLWEYKTLSGPSAGAEWALHNLDHEFNVGESFLVALDTRGRYLSFPNLDWLPKVKEKASIGYEIMARKFIVDKAQDLYEIVGWNYQPLHNALEGKSGVEWL
;
A
#
# COMPACT_ATOMS: atom_id res chain seq x y z
N TYR A 1 3.18 -18.94 31.37
CA TYR A 1 3.98 -17.74 31.60
C TYR A 1 3.35 -16.94 32.71
N GLY A 2 3.92 -16.99 33.95
CA GLY A 2 3.38 -16.46 35.22
C GLY A 2 3.49 -14.94 35.41
N LEU A 3 3.76 -14.14 34.35
CA LEU A 3 3.96 -12.69 34.43
C LEU A 3 2.82 -11.87 33.79
N TYR A 4 1.76 -12.50 33.30
CA TYR A 4 0.63 -11.77 32.72
C TYR A 4 -0.26 -11.20 33.82
N ASN A 5 -0.24 -9.87 33.99
CA ASN A 5 -1.15 -9.14 34.87
C ASN A 5 -2.01 -8.18 34.04
N PRO A 6 -3.32 -8.49 33.87
CA PRO A 6 -4.23 -7.65 33.09
C PRO A 6 -4.31 -6.20 33.58
N ASN A 7 -4.23 -5.99 34.91
CA ASN A 7 -4.31 -4.66 35.49
C ASN A 7 -3.09 -3.82 35.18
N ILE A 8 -1.89 -4.41 35.17
CA ILE A 8 -0.66 -3.72 34.74
C ILE A 8 -0.72 -3.38 33.27
N ALA A 9 -1.15 -4.32 32.41
CA ALA A 9 -1.31 -4.07 30.98
C ALA A 9 -2.33 -2.95 30.70
N ALA A 10 -3.46 -2.93 31.40
CA ALA A 10 -4.46 -1.86 31.32
C ALA A 10 -3.90 -0.51 31.80
N ALA A 11 -3.14 -0.50 32.90
CA ALA A 11 -2.51 0.73 33.42
C ALA A 11 -1.48 1.31 32.45
N ILE A 12 -0.63 0.47 31.84
CA ILE A 12 0.34 0.89 30.83
C ILE A 12 -0.39 1.53 29.64
N THR A 13 -1.40 0.85 29.10
CA THR A 13 -2.18 1.35 27.96
C THR A 13 -2.90 2.67 28.29
N TYR A 14 -3.45 2.78 29.49
CA TYR A 14 -4.10 4.00 29.95
C TYR A 14 -3.10 5.16 30.06
N THR A 15 -1.97 4.93 30.72
CA THR A 15 -0.94 5.95 30.90
C THR A 15 -0.36 6.43 29.56
N SER A 16 -0.03 5.50 28.65
CA SER A 16 0.45 5.84 27.31
C SER A 16 -0.54 6.71 26.55
N ARG A 17 -1.84 6.40 26.63
CA ARG A 17 -2.88 7.20 26.00
C ARG A 17 -3.01 8.60 26.63
N GLN A 18 -2.93 8.71 27.96
CA GLN A 18 -2.95 10.02 28.62
C GLN A 18 -1.72 10.87 28.25
N THR A 19 -0.55 10.24 28.15
CA THR A 19 0.67 10.90 27.67
C THR A 19 0.50 11.43 26.26
N LEU A 20 -0.06 10.63 25.37
CA LEU A 20 -0.30 11.02 23.98
C LEU A 20 -1.30 12.17 23.88
N PHE A 21 -2.36 12.18 24.68
CA PHE A 21 -3.31 13.28 24.74
C PHE A 21 -2.67 14.56 25.29
N LYS A 22 -1.87 14.46 26.34
CA LYS A 22 -1.11 15.60 26.86
C LYS A 22 -0.17 16.18 25.80
N LEU A 23 0.58 15.31 25.09
CA LEU A 23 1.48 15.74 24.02
C LEU A 23 0.73 16.46 22.88
N ARG A 24 -0.44 15.94 22.47
CA ARG A 24 -1.32 16.62 21.52
C ARG A 24 -1.72 18.00 22.01
N ASP A 25 -2.20 18.10 23.24
CA ASP A 25 -2.71 19.36 23.81
C ASP A 25 -1.60 20.40 23.91
N GLU A 26 -0.38 19.99 24.31
CA GLU A 26 0.82 20.82 24.33
C GLU A 26 1.21 21.35 22.92
N CYS A 27 1.04 20.56 21.86
CA CYS A 27 1.25 21.01 20.48
C CYS A 27 0.21 22.06 20.08
N VAL A 28 -1.07 21.80 20.36
CA VAL A 28 -2.18 22.71 20.02
C VAL A 28 -2.06 24.04 20.78
N GLU A 29 -1.70 24.03 22.06
CA GLU A 29 -1.46 25.25 22.85
C GLU A 29 -0.35 26.13 22.30
N ARG A 30 0.61 25.54 21.57
CA ARG A 30 1.70 26.26 20.87
C ARG A 30 1.37 26.64 19.42
N GLY A 31 0.11 26.44 19.00
CA GLY A 31 -0.37 26.83 17.68
C GLY A 31 -0.05 25.85 16.56
N HIS A 32 0.25 24.58 16.88
CA HIS A 32 0.50 23.52 15.90
C HIS A 32 -0.69 22.59 15.81
N ASP A 33 -1.20 22.37 14.59
CA ASP A 33 -2.26 21.39 14.36
C ASP A 33 -1.72 19.97 14.48
N VAL A 34 -2.43 19.10 15.22
CA VAL A 34 -2.12 17.68 15.29
C VAL A 34 -2.96 16.93 14.27
N ILE A 35 -2.31 16.48 13.22
CA ILE A 35 -2.91 15.84 12.04
C ILE A 35 -3.27 14.38 12.32
N TYR A 36 -2.40 13.66 13.04
CA TYR A 36 -2.57 12.24 13.30
C TYR A 36 -1.82 11.82 14.56
N GLY A 37 -2.34 10.83 15.29
CA GLY A 37 -1.69 10.23 16.46
C GLY A 37 -1.86 8.70 16.49
N HIS A 38 -0.81 7.99 16.85
CA HIS A 38 -0.83 6.54 16.93
C HIS A 38 0.14 6.01 17.99
N THR A 39 -0.37 5.20 18.89
CA THR A 39 0.34 4.47 19.95
C THR A 39 1.28 5.32 20.81
N ASP A 40 2.37 5.81 20.26
CA ASP A 40 3.49 6.50 20.90
C ASP A 40 4.00 7.72 20.11
N SER A 41 3.34 8.07 19.00
CA SER A 41 3.75 9.16 18.12
C SER A 41 2.59 10.05 17.69
N ILE A 42 2.88 11.32 17.39
CA ILE A 42 1.97 12.27 16.77
C ILE A 42 2.60 12.89 15.53
N PHE A 43 1.75 13.30 14.58
CA PHE A 43 2.12 14.13 13.44
C PHE A 43 1.50 15.50 13.66
N CYS A 44 2.33 16.51 13.74
CA CYS A 44 1.89 17.88 13.87
C CYS A 44 2.43 18.76 12.74
N SER A 45 1.70 19.83 12.43
CA SER A 45 2.10 20.79 11.40
C SER A 45 3.26 21.64 11.87
N VAL A 46 4.32 21.68 11.06
CA VAL A 46 5.45 22.61 11.19
C VAL A 46 5.93 22.97 9.79
N ASP A 47 6.48 24.18 9.62
CA ASP A 47 6.88 24.69 8.31
C ASP A 47 8.29 24.25 7.90
N SER A 48 9.10 23.81 8.86
CA SER A 48 10.48 23.38 8.61
C SER A 48 11.01 22.46 9.72
N PRO A 49 12.09 21.70 9.46
CA PRO A 49 12.78 20.93 10.49
C PRO A 49 13.24 21.77 11.68
N GLU A 50 13.67 23.03 11.45
CA GLU A 50 14.11 23.95 12.50
C GLU A 50 12.96 24.30 13.46
N GLN A 51 11.77 24.55 12.91
CA GLN A 51 10.57 24.77 13.73
C GLN A 51 10.20 23.49 14.51
N GLY A 52 10.33 22.30 13.88
CA GLY A 52 10.15 21.02 14.55
C GLY A 52 11.09 20.83 15.74
N PHE A 53 12.36 21.22 15.60
CA PHE A 53 13.33 21.19 16.71
C PHE A 53 13.00 22.17 17.83
N ALA A 54 12.60 23.39 17.48
CA ALA A 54 12.18 24.37 18.46
C ALA A 54 10.99 23.88 19.28
N LEU A 55 9.96 23.36 18.58
CA LEU A 55 8.80 22.74 19.20
C LEU A 55 9.20 21.55 20.10
N ASN A 56 10.04 20.64 19.60
CA ASN A 56 10.50 19.49 20.37
C ASN A 56 11.21 19.88 21.68
N THR A 57 12.00 20.96 21.64
CA THR A 57 12.68 21.49 22.83
C THR A 57 11.69 21.99 23.89
N GLU A 58 10.61 22.64 23.46
CA GLU A 58 9.55 23.11 24.36
C GLU A 58 8.70 21.96 24.91
N LEU A 59 8.36 20.99 24.03
CA LEU A 59 7.62 19.81 24.42
C LEU A 59 8.37 18.98 25.48
N ASN A 60 9.68 18.83 25.36
CA ASN A 60 10.49 18.12 26.36
C ASN A 60 10.46 18.80 27.74
N LYS A 61 10.37 20.14 27.81
CA LYS A 61 10.19 20.85 29.06
C LYS A 61 8.81 20.59 29.69
N ALA A 62 7.77 20.61 28.86
CA ALA A 62 6.37 20.43 29.31
C ALA A 62 6.04 18.98 29.66
N MET A 63 6.67 18.03 28.98
CA MET A 63 6.40 16.58 29.13
C MET A 63 7.28 15.91 30.19
N ALA A 64 8.28 16.59 30.75
CA ALA A 64 9.21 16.00 31.73
C ALA A 64 8.47 15.21 32.83
N PRO A 65 8.93 14.02 33.22
CA PRO A 65 10.20 13.38 32.86
C PRO A 65 10.15 12.51 31.59
N ILE A 66 9.11 12.61 30.75
CA ILE A 66 8.99 11.87 29.51
C ILE A 66 9.75 12.63 28.42
N GLU A 67 10.63 11.94 27.72
CA GLU A 67 11.36 12.47 26.59
C GLU A 67 10.53 12.30 25.30
N VAL A 68 10.48 13.35 24.48
CA VAL A 68 9.86 13.41 23.16
C VAL A 68 10.96 13.61 22.13
N GLU A 69 10.93 12.81 21.07
CA GLU A 69 11.93 12.84 20.02
C GLU A 69 11.32 13.36 18.71
N PHE A 70 12.04 14.24 18.01
CA PHE A 70 11.69 14.67 16.67
C PHE A 70 12.39 13.77 15.66
N GLU A 71 11.67 12.75 15.14
CA GLU A 71 12.24 11.72 14.31
C GLU A 71 12.37 12.12 12.85
N LYS A 72 11.32 12.73 12.29
CA LYS A 72 11.23 12.96 10.83
C LYS A 72 10.44 14.22 10.51
N PHE A 73 10.82 14.88 9.42
CA PHE A 73 10.02 15.91 8.78
C PHE A 73 9.57 15.43 7.40
N ALA A 74 8.26 15.50 7.18
CA ALA A 74 7.63 15.21 5.90
C ALA A 74 7.21 16.54 5.25
N GLU A 75 7.69 16.80 4.04
CA GLU A 75 7.28 17.96 3.23
C GLU A 75 5.80 17.84 2.81
N SER A 76 5.36 16.62 2.55
CA SER A 76 3.97 16.29 2.22
C SER A 76 3.57 14.94 2.79
N ILE A 77 2.27 14.76 3.04
CA ILE A 77 1.72 13.51 3.57
C ILE A 77 0.35 13.21 2.96
N VAL A 78 0.11 11.93 2.66
CA VAL A 78 -1.19 11.38 2.25
C VAL A 78 -1.67 10.41 3.32
N LEU A 79 -2.79 10.72 3.95
CA LEU A 79 -3.43 9.87 4.96
C LEU A 79 -4.59 9.09 4.33
N LYS A 80 -4.40 7.79 4.08
CA LYS A 80 -5.43 6.92 3.50
C LYS A 80 -6.44 6.45 4.56
N ALA A 81 -5.97 6.03 5.71
CA ALA A 81 -6.78 5.54 6.82
C ALA A 81 -5.91 5.39 8.08
N LYS A 82 -6.52 4.96 9.19
CA LYS A 82 -5.77 4.59 10.40
C LYS A 82 -4.64 3.60 10.05
N ASN A 83 -3.40 3.95 10.38
CA ASN A 83 -2.18 3.17 10.09
C ASN A 83 -1.90 2.95 8.59
N ARG A 84 -2.46 3.78 7.71
CA ARG A 84 -2.25 3.71 6.27
C ARG A 84 -1.95 5.11 5.74
N TYR A 85 -0.69 5.41 5.54
CA TYR A 85 -0.23 6.72 5.08
C TYR A 85 1.06 6.62 4.28
N ALA A 86 1.34 7.67 3.54
CA ALA A 86 2.60 7.89 2.86
C ALA A 86 3.08 9.32 3.10
N GLY A 87 4.39 9.53 3.17
CA GLY A 87 4.98 10.86 3.34
C GLY A 87 6.28 10.99 2.56
N LYS A 88 6.54 12.19 2.05
CA LYS A 88 7.80 12.58 1.43
C LYS A 88 8.71 13.14 2.51
N ILE A 89 9.62 12.32 2.99
CA ILE A 89 10.54 12.66 4.06
C ILE A 89 11.75 13.38 3.46
N THR A 90 12.02 14.59 3.92
CA THR A 90 13.18 15.38 3.49
C THR A 90 14.21 15.59 4.60
N TRP A 91 13.84 15.26 5.83
CA TRP A 91 14.74 15.29 6.98
C TRP A 91 14.45 14.09 7.91
N SER A 92 15.50 13.43 8.42
CA SER A 92 15.41 12.31 9.37
C SER A 92 16.69 12.22 10.21
N ASP A 93 16.53 11.87 11.49
CA ASP A 93 17.62 11.57 12.40
C ASP A 93 18.73 12.65 12.45
N GLY A 94 18.32 13.91 12.47
CA GLY A 94 19.25 15.05 12.59
C GLY A 94 19.83 15.56 11.26
N ASN A 95 19.46 14.98 10.11
CA ASN A 95 20.06 15.31 8.82
C ASN A 95 19.02 15.58 7.74
N TYR A 96 19.30 16.56 6.86
CA TYR A 96 18.62 16.69 5.59
C TYR A 96 19.01 15.53 4.68
N LEU A 97 18.03 14.94 4.00
CA LEU A 97 18.25 13.88 3.03
C LEU A 97 18.64 14.51 1.69
N SER A 98 19.67 13.95 1.03
CA SER A 98 20.08 14.37 -0.32
C SER A 98 18.99 14.08 -1.35
N ASP A 99 18.29 12.95 -1.19
CA ASP A 99 17.12 12.56 -1.95
C ASP A 99 15.96 12.28 -0.99
N PRO A 100 14.74 12.74 -1.28
CA PRO A 100 13.58 12.46 -0.45
C PRO A 100 13.31 10.95 -0.31
N ASP A 101 13.01 10.50 0.91
CA ASP A 101 12.52 9.14 1.16
C ASP A 101 10.99 9.12 1.14
N TYR A 102 10.41 8.25 0.32
CA TYR A 102 8.96 8.03 0.27
C TYR A 102 8.57 6.96 1.27
N TYR A 103 8.37 7.37 2.50
CA TYR A 103 7.97 6.49 3.59
C TYR A 103 6.52 6.07 3.45
N ILE A 104 6.27 4.75 3.37
CA ILE A 104 4.92 4.19 3.21
C ILE A 104 4.64 3.20 4.33
N LYS A 105 3.52 3.40 5.03
CA LYS A 105 3.05 2.51 6.09
C LYS A 105 1.64 1.99 5.81
N GLY A 106 1.48 0.67 5.94
CA GLY A 106 0.17 0.01 5.90
C GLY A 106 -0.55 0.00 4.55
N ILE A 107 -0.02 0.63 3.51
CA ILE A 107 -0.57 0.58 2.16
C ILE A 107 -0.12 -0.73 1.50
N GLU A 108 -1.04 -1.40 0.81
CA GLU A 108 -0.84 -2.77 0.31
C GLU A 108 0.29 -2.91 -0.71
N VAL A 109 0.69 -1.81 -1.36
CA VAL A 109 1.76 -1.76 -2.37
C VAL A 109 3.12 -2.29 -1.88
N ILE A 110 3.39 -2.19 -0.57
CA ILE A 110 4.65 -2.67 0.03
C ILE A 110 4.71 -4.19 0.23
N GLN A 111 3.60 -4.91 0.04
CA GLN A 111 3.58 -6.35 0.25
C GLN A 111 4.33 -7.07 -0.87
N ALA A 112 5.26 -7.98 -0.50
CA ALA A 112 6.13 -8.68 -1.45
C ALA A 112 5.36 -9.50 -2.51
N ARG A 113 4.20 -10.07 -2.15
CA ARG A 113 3.38 -10.92 -3.02
C ARG A 113 2.54 -10.18 -4.07
N MET A 114 2.45 -8.85 -3.98
CA MET A 114 1.64 -8.06 -4.91
C MET A 114 2.29 -7.99 -6.30
N PRO A 115 1.47 -7.92 -7.38
CA PRO A 115 1.98 -7.82 -8.74
C PRO A 115 2.92 -6.63 -8.94
N PRO A 116 3.98 -6.78 -9.77
CA PRO A 116 4.85 -5.66 -10.13
C PRO A 116 4.08 -4.47 -10.71
N ALA A 117 3.09 -4.72 -11.57
CA ALA A 117 2.24 -3.68 -12.16
C ALA A 117 1.49 -2.86 -11.09
N MET A 118 0.96 -3.52 -10.05
CA MET A 118 0.31 -2.85 -8.93
C MET A 118 1.31 -1.94 -8.20
N LYS A 119 2.47 -2.49 -7.83
CA LYS A 119 3.51 -1.70 -7.13
C LYS A 119 3.90 -0.47 -7.92
N LYS A 120 4.21 -0.65 -9.20
CA LYS A 120 4.65 0.43 -10.08
C LYS A 120 3.59 1.52 -10.23
N SER A 121 2.32 1.13 -10.45
CA SER A 121 1.23 2.10 -10.64
C SER A 121 0.88 2.83 -9.35
N ILE A 122 0.70 2.11 -8.24
CA ILE A 122 0.31 2.73 -6.97
C ILE A 122 1.45 3.58 -6.37
N MET A 123 2.72 3.15 -6.54
CA MET A 123 3.87 4.00 -6.18
C MET A 123 3.94 5.24 -7.04
N GLY A 124 3.62 5.15 -8.34
CA GLY A 124 3.52 6.33 -9.23
C GLY A 124 2.47 7.31 -8.73
N VAL A 125 1.25 6.84 -8.41
CA VAL A 125 0.19 7.67 -7.83
C VAL A 125 0.65 8.35 -6.54
N LEU A 126 1.18 7.58 -5.59
CA LEU A 126 1.59 8.11 -4.28
C LEU A 126 2.71 9.15 -4.42
N ARG A 127 3.72 8.87 -5.25
CA ARG A 127 4.81 9.83 -5.49
C ARG A 127 4.31 11.09 -6.13
N GLY A 128 3.52 10.98 -7.20
CA GLY A 128 2.95 12.14 -7.85
C GLY A 128 2.11 13.01 -6.92
N MET A 129 1.27 12.40 -6.07
CA MET A 129 0.53 13.13 -5.04
C MET A 129 1.45 13.86 -4.05
N LEU A 130 2.52 13.20 -3.60
CA LEU A 130 3.46 13.74 -2.63
C LEU A 130 4.39 14.81 -3.23
N ASP A 131 4.67 14.72 -4.53
CA ASP A 131 5.48 15.70 -5.27
C ASP A 131 4.66 16.88 -5.78
N GLY A 132 3.32 16.80 -5.71
CA GLY A 132 2.41 17.82 -6.21
C GLY A 132 2.30 17.82 -7.74
N ASP A 133 2.51 16.66 -8.36
CA ASP A 133 2.37 16.49 -9.79
C ASP A 133 0.91 16.69 -10.25
N ASP A 134 0.73 17.08 -11.50
CA ASP A 134 -0.57 17.26 -12.10
C ASP A 134 -1.35 15.95 -12.24
N GLU A 135 -2.61 15.97 -11.84
CA GLU A 135 -3.54 14.84 -11.93
C GLU A 135 -3.56 14.20 -13.32
N THR A 136 -3.61 15.03 -14.36
CA THR A 136 -3.71 14.57 -15.75
C THR A 136 -2.49 13.75 -16.15
N THR A 137 -1.30 14.23 -15.80
CA THR A 137 -0.03 13.54 -16.10
C THR A 137 0.01 12.15 -15.48
N ILE A 138 -0.36 12.03 -14.20
CA ILE A 138 -0.37 10.74 -13.48
C ILE A 138 -1.43 9.81 -14.06
N THR A 139 -2.62 10.35 -14.34
CA THR A 139 -3.75 9.59 -14.87
C THR A 139 -3.44 9.04 -16.28
N ASP A 140 -2.83 9.83 -17.14
CA ASP A 140 -2.44 9.42 -18.50
C ASP A 140 -1.36 8.33 -18.47
N GLU A 141 -0.37 8.45 -17.60
CA GLU A 141 0.66 7.43 -17.45
C GLU A 141 0.07 6.08 -17.02
N ILE A 142 -0.83 6.09 -16.04
CA ILE A 142 -1.46 4.87 -15.53
C ILE A 142 -2.42 4.29 -16.55
N SER A 143 -3.24 5.13 -17.21
CA SER A 143 -4.16 4.71 -18.26
C SER A 143 -3.43 4.04 -19.43
N THR A 144 -2.31 4.60 -19.84
CA THR A 144 -1.45 4.02 -20.89
C THR A 144 -0.95 2.63 -20.50
N ARG A 145 -0.57 2.42 -19.25
CA ARG A 145 -0.17 1.08 -18.75
C ARG A 145 -1.34 0.11 -18.74
N ILE A 146 -2.52 0.55 -18.27
CA ILE A 146 -3.72 -0.28 -18.22
C ILE A 146 -4.08 -0.77 -19.62
N ILE A 147 -4.09 0.12 -20.62
CA ILE A 147 -4.37 -0.21 -22.02
C ILE A 147 -3.42 -1.30 -22.54
N LYS A 148 -2.11 -1.19 -22.29
CA LYS A 148 -1.13 -2.20 -22.67
C LYS A 148 -1.42 -3.56 -22.00
N TYR A 149 -1.68 -3.58 -20.72
CA TYR A 149 -1.98 -4.81 -20.00
C TYR A 149 -3.25 -5.48 -20.51
N VAL A 150 -4.31 -4.73 -20.77
CA VAL A 150 -5.58 -5.24 -21.32
C VAL A 150 -5.40 -5.78 -22.72
N ALA A 151 -4.53 -5.16 -23.54
CA ALA A 151 -4.15 -5.66 -24.86
C ALA A 151 -3.27 -6.95 -24.81
N GLY A 152 -2.87 -7.39 -23.62
CA GLY A 152 -2.00 -8.55 -23.45
C GLY A 152 -0.51 -8.23 -23.60
N GLU A 153 -0.14 -6.95 -23.59
CA GLU A 153 1.26 -6.51 -23.60
C GLU A 153 1.79 -6.39 -22.18
N GLN A 154 2.96 -6.98 -21.87
CA GLN A 154 3.60 -6.93 -20.54
C GLN A 154 2.69 -7.40 -19.39
N TRP A 155 1.63 -8.18 -19.69
CA TRP A 155 0.64 -8.62 -18.72
C TRP A 155 1.21 -9.51 -17.61
N GLU A 156 2.39 -10.09 -17.83
CA GLU A 156 3.13 -10.87 -16.83
C GLU A 156 3.41 -10.05 -15.56
N ASP A 157 3.49 -8.72 -15.70
CA ASP A 157 3.60 -7.80 -14.57
C ASP A 157 2.36 -7.81 -13.65
N LEU A 158 1.22 -8.33 -14.13
CA LEU A 158 0.00 -8.52 -13.34
C LEU A 158 -0.01 -9.81 -12.52
N LEU A 159 0.99 -10.68 -12.66
CA LEU A 159 1.07 -11.95 -11.93
C LEU A 159 1.44 -11.71 -10.47
N MET A 160 0.70 -12.39 -9.58
CA MET A 160 1.04 -12.43 -8.16
C MET A 160 2.02 -13.58 -7.86
N GLN A 161 2.75 -13.45 -6.76
CA GLN A 161 3.49 -14.55 -6.15
C GLN A 161 2.57 -15.29 -5.16
N GLY A 162 2.41 -16.59 -5.40
CA GLY A 162 1.67 -17.50 -4.54
C GLY A 162 2.58 -18.37 -3.70
N LYS A 163 2.09 -18.80 -2.53
CA LYS A 163 2.75 -19.77 -1.66
C LYS A 163 1.74 -20.45 -0.76
N LEU A 164 1.80 -21.77 -0.64
CA LEU A 164 1.02 -22.51 0.32
C LEU A 164 1.68 -22.48 1.70
N LYS A 165 0.91 -22.16 2.72
CA LYS A 165 1.35 -22.21 4.13
C LYS A 165 1.15 -23.55 4.78
N LYS A 166 0.29 -24.40 4.19
CA LYS A 166 -0.07 -25.75 4.62
C LYS A 166 -0.59 -26.54 3.42
N LYS A 167 -0.80 -27.83 3.57
CA LYS A 167 -1.31 -28.69 2.49
C LYS A 167 -2.73 -28.30 2.09
N LEU A 168 -3.11 -28.53 0.81
CA LEU A 168 -4.40 -28.08 0.27
C LEU A 168 -5.60 -28.59 1.09
N TRP A 169 -5.60 -29.87 1.49
CA TRP A 169 -6.68 -30.46 2.29
C TRP A 169 -6.81 -29.93 3.72
N GLU A 170 -5.83 -29.20 4.23
CA GLU A 170 -5.88 -28.56 5.54
C GLU A 170 -6.56 -27.18 5.53
N TYR A 171 -6.88 -26.65 4.33
CA TYR A 171 -7.60 -25.39 4.22
C TYR A 171 -9.10 -25.62 4.40
N LYS A 172 -9.71 -24.92 5.36
CA LYS A 172 -11.17 -24.93 5.53
C LYS A 172 -11.90 -24.27 4.37
N THR A 173 -11.28 -23.23 3.78
CA THR A 173 -11.79 -22.50 2.62
C THR A 173 -10.62 -22.18 1.72
N LEU A 174 -10.76 -22.48 0.44
CA LEU A 174 -9.77 -22.16 -0.59
C LEU A 174 -10.03 -20.75 -1.13
N SER A 175 -9.00 -19.91 -1.16
CA SER A 175 -9.06 -18.54 -1.68
C SER A 175 -7.69 -18.06 -2.14
N GLY A 176 -7.65 -17.17 -3.10
CA GLY A 176 -6.39 -16.63 -3.63
C GLY A 176 -5.45 -17.77 -4.11
N PRO A 177 -4.18 -17.78 -3.65
CA PRO A 177 -3.21 -18.78 -4.08
C PRO A 177 -3.63 -20.24 -3.82
N SER A 178 -4.35 -20.53 -2.73
CA SER A 178 -4.81 -21.89 -2.44
C SER A 178 -5.91 -22.37 -3.40
N ALA A 179 -6.82 -21.48 -3.81
CA ALA A 179 -7.81 -21.81 -4.84
C ALA A 179 -7.14 -22.02 -6.21
N GLY A 180 -6.13 -21.21 -6.55
CA GLY A 180 -5.34 -21.40 -7.76
C GLY A 180 -4.54 -22.71 -7.75
N ALA A 181 -4.00 -23.11 -6.59
CA ALA A 181 -3.27 -24.37 -6.45
C ALA A 181 -4.20 -25.60 -6.62
N GLU A 182 -5.43 -25.52 -6.11
CA GLU A 182 -6.45 -26.55 -6.37
C GLU A 182 -6.80 -26.63 -7.85
N TRP A 183 -6.96 -25.48 -8.52
CA TRP A 183 -7.19 -25.45 -9.96
C TRP A 183 -6.03 -26.11 -10.72
N ALA A 184 -4.78 -25.88 -10.36
CA ALA A 184 -3.60 -26.48 -10.99
C ALA A 184 -3.57 -28.00 -10.80
N LEU A 185 -3.93 -28.49 -9.61
CA LEU A 185 -4.03 -29.92 -9.34
C LEU A 185 -5.00 -30.60 -10.30
N HIS A 186 -6.18 -30.01 -10.52
CA HIS A 186 -7.23 -30.63 -11.35
C HIS A 186 -7.07 -30.40 -12.86
N ASN A 187 -6.39 -29.31 -13.28
CA ASN A 187 -6.32 -28.94 -14.70
C ASN A 187 -4.94 -29.12 -15.33
N LEU A 188 -3.89 -29.06 -14.52
CA LEU A 188 -2.50 -29.20 -14.98
C LEU A 188 -1.84 -30.49 -14.46
N ASP A 189 -2.53 -31.29 -13.64
CA ASP A 189 -1.98 -32.44 -12.93
C ASP A 189 -0.71 -32.08 -12.15
N HIS A 190 -0.76 -30.91 -11.44
CA HIS A 190 0.38 -30.38 -10.72
C HIS A 190 0.02 -30.03 -9.27
N GLU A 191 0.72 -30.66 -8.32
CA GLU A 191 0.58 -30.40 -6.89
C GLU A 191 1.76 -29.54 -6.38
N PHE A 192 1.45 -28.41 -5.72
CA PHE A 192 2.44 -27.54 -5.08
C PHE A 192 2.78 -28.00 -3.69
N ASN A 193 4.06 -27.99 -3.36
CA ASN A 193 4.54 -28.25 -2.02
C ASN A 193 4.31 -27.05 -1.07
N VAL A 194 4.18 -27.36 0.23
CA VAL A 194 4.12 -26.31 1.26
C VAL A 194 5.44 -25.53 1.25
N GLY A 195 5.33 -24.22 1.15
CA GLY A 195 6.48 -23.34 1.09
C GLY A 195 7.04 -23.08 -0.30
N GLU A 196 6.61 -23.81 -1.31
CA GLU A 196 6.97 -23.57 -2.71
C GLU A 196 6.34 -22.27 -3.23
N SER A 197 7.12 -21.49 -4.00
CA SER A 197 6.63 -20.28 -4.65
C SER A 197 6.16 -20.58 -6.06
N PHE A 198 5.04 -20.01 -6.47
CA PHE A 198 4.44 -20.19 -7.78
C PHE A 198 3.77 -18.90 -8.28
N LEU A 199 3.45 -18.83 -9.54
CA LEU A 199 2.74 -17.72 -10.16
C LEU A 199 1.23 -17.88 -10.05
N VAL A 200 0.52 -16.78 -9.90
CA VAL A 200 -0.94 -16.75 -9.79
C VAL A 200 -1.51 -15.70 -10.72
N ALA A 201 -2.42 -16.11 -11.61
CA ALA A 201 -3.21 -15.26 -12.47
C ALA A 201 -4.70 -15.32 -12.10
N LEU A 202 -5.52 -14.51 -12.77
CA LEU A 202 -6.98 -14.65 -12.78
C LEU A 202 -7.44 -15.02 -14.21
N ASP A 203 -8.49 -15.84 -14.31
CA ASP A 203 -9.16 -16.06 -15.57
C ASP A 203 -10.19 -14.95 -15.87
N THR A 204 -10.84 -15.02 -17.04
CA THR A 204 -11.88 -14.08 -17.48
C THR A 204 -13.15 -14.09 -16.61
N ARG A 205 -13.26 -14.98 -15.64
CA ARG A 205 -14.33 -15.05 -14.63
C ARG A 205 -13.85 -14.67 -13.23
N GLY A 206 -12.59 -14.24 -13.09
CA GLY A 206 -11.98 -13.87 -11.81
C GLY A 206 -11.55 -15.06 -10.95
N ARG A 207 -11.52 -16.28 -11.47
CA ARG A 207 -11.04 -17.46 -10.74
C ARG A 207 -9.51 -17.47 -10.73
N TYR A 208 -8.93 -17.93 -9.64
CA TYR A 208 -7.48 -18.02 -9.49
C TYR A 208 -6.92 -19.22 -10.26
N LEU A 209 -5.86 -18.97 -11.02
CA LEU A 209 -5.07 -19.94 -11.76
C LEU A 209 -3.66 -19.92 -11.20
N SER A 210 -3.11 -21.07 -10.78
CA SER A 210 -1.72 -21.15 -10.35
C SER A 210 -0.91 -22.06 -11.26
N PHE A 211 0.36 -21.72 -11.47
CA PHE A 211 1.30 -22.49 -12.28
C PHE A 211 2.74 -22.25 -11.82
N PRO A 212 3.66 -23.22 -11.99
CA PRO A 212 5.00 -23.13 -11.42
C PRO A 212 5.82 -21.94 -11.90
N ASN A 213 5.82 -21.67 -13.20
CA ASN A 213 6.57 -20.61 -13.87
C ASN A 213 5.96 -20.29 -15.25
N LEU A 214 6.55 -19.34 -15.96
CA LEU A 214 6.03 -18.89 -17.27
C LEU A 214 6.09 -19.97 -18.36
N ASP A 215 6.93 -20.98 -18.26
CA ASP A 215 7.00 -22.08 -19.23
C ASP A 215 5.70 -22.92 -19.28
N TRP A 216 4.89 -22.84 -18.24
CA TRP A 216 3.60 -23.50 -18.14
C TRP A 216 2.46 -22.74 -18.82
N LEU A 217 2.69 -21.49 -19.23
CA LEU A 217 1.65 -20.65 -19.85
C LEU A 217 0.93 -21.30 -21.05
N PRO A 218 1.60 -22.00 -21.98
CA PRO A 218 0.90 -22.68 -23.07
C PRO A 218 -0.15 -23.66 -22.55
N LYS A 219 0.20 -24.50 -21.56
CA LYS A 219 -0.73 -25.46 -20.92
C LYS A 219 -1.87 -24.75 -20.18
N VAL A 220 -1.56 -23.64 -19.48
CA VAL A 220 -2.58 -22.84 -18.79
C VAL A 220 -3.59 -22.28 -19.79
N LYS A 221 -3.13 -21.70 -20.90
CA LYS A 221 -3.97 -21.10 -21.96
C LYS A 221 -4.83 -22.13 -22.68
N GLU A 222 -4.42 -23.40 -22.75
CA GLU A 222 -5.25 -24.51 -23.26
C GLU A 222 -6.45 -24.80 -22.32
N LYS A 223 -6.32 -24.55 -21.02
CA LYS A 223 -7.31 -24.88 -19.99
C LYS A 223 -8.17 -23.70 -19.55
N ALA A 224 -7.66 -22.47 -19.67
CA ALA A 224 -8.34 -21.25 -19.24
C ALA A 224 -7.87 -20.02 -20.01
N SER A 225 -8.80 -19.08 -20.23
CA SER A 225 -8.46 -17.75 -20.77
C SER A 225 -8.00 -16.83 -19.67
N ILE A 226 -6.84 -16.21 -19.85
CA ILE A 226 -6.29 -15.23 -18.88
C ILE A 226 -7.13 -13.95 -18.90
N GLY A 227 -7.54 -13.47 -17.74
CA GLY A 227 -8.37 -12.29 -17.55
C GLY A 227 -7.54 -11.01 -17.34
N TYR A 228 -6.91 -10.51 -18.40
CA TYR A 228 -6.06 -9.33 -18.34
C TYR A 228 -6.79 -8.10 -17.78
N GLU A 229 -8.00 -7.82 -18.27
CA GLU A 229 -8.85 -6.74 -17.78
C GLU A 229 -9.18 -6.91 -16.29
N ILE A 230 -9.58 -8.10 -15.87
CA ILE A 230 -9.94 -8.38 -14.48
C ILE A 230 -8.74 -8.17 -13.56
N MET A 231 -7.54 -8.59 -13.98
CA MET A 231 -6.32 -8.36 -13.21
C MET A 231 -5.95 -6.88 -13.17
N ALA A 232 -6.01 -6.17 -14.29
CA ALA A 232 -5.74 -4.73 -14.35
C ALA A 232 -6.73 -3.94 -13.48
N ARG A 233 -8.03 -4.27 -13.54
CA ARG A 233 -9.06 -3.69 -12.67
C ARG A 233 -8.72 -3.90 -11.20
N LYS A 234 -8.56 -5.14 -10.79
CA LYS A 234 -8.37 -5.53 -9.39
C LYS A 234 -7.08 -4.99 -8.78
N PHE A 235 -5.98 -4.99 -9.54
CA PHE A 235 -4.66 -4.68 -9.01
C PHE A 235 -4.21 -3.24 -9.26
N ILE A 236 -4.81 -2.56 -10.24
CA ILE A 236 -4.43 -1.18 -10.54
C ILE A 236 -5.62 -0.25 -10.29
N VAL A 237 -6.72 -0.39 -11.05
CA VAL A 237 -7.81 0.58 -11.04
C VAL A 237 -8.47 0.69 -9.66
N ASP A 238 -8.93 -0.42 -9.09
CA ASP A 238 -9.58 -0.42 -7.77
C ASP A 238 -8.67 0.14 -6.67
N LYS A 239 -7.35 -0.07 -6.78
CA LYS A 239 -6.38 0.42 -5.80
C LYS A 239 -5.99 1.89 -6.00
N ALA A 240 -5.90 2.34 -7.26
CA ALA A 240 -5.69 3.73 -7.58
C ALA A 240 -6.92 4.57 -7.20
N GLN A 241 -8.13 4.09 -7.49
CA GLN A 241 -9.38 4.75 -7.12
C GLN A 241 -9.40 5.11 -5.63
N ASP A 242 -9.05 4.17 -4.74
CA ASP A 242 -8.98 4.43 -3.30
C ASP A 242 -8.07 5.62 -2.93
N LEU A 243 -7.03 5.92 -3.72
CA LEU A 243 -6.12 7.04 -3.52
C LEU A 243 -6.67 8.33 -4.15
N TYR A 244 -7.22 8.24 -5.37
CA TYR A 244 -7.83 9.36 -6.07
C TYR A 244 -8.97 9.99 -5.26
N GLU A 245 -9.81 9.16 -4.64
CA GLU A 245 -10.92 9.61 -3.79
C GLU A 245 -10.44 10.46 -2.58
N ILE A 246 -9.24 10.19 -2.05
CA ILE A 246 -8.69 10.96 -0.92
C ILE A 246 -8.41 12.41 -1.30
N VAL A 247 -7.90 12.64 -2.50
CA VAL A 247 -7.48 13.97 -2.99
C VAL A 247 -8.51 14.61 -3.92
N GLY A 248 -9.63 13.91 -4.18
CA GLY A 248 -10.71 14.42 -5.04
C GLY A 248 -10.39 14.37 -6.53
N TRP A 249 -9.47 13.51 -6.96
CA TRP A 249 -9.12 13.33 -8.36
C TRP A 249 -10.15 12.47 -9.11
N ASN A 250 -10.27 12.69 -10.43
CA ASN A 250 -11.17 11.93 -11.28
C ASN A 250 -10.55 10.61 -11.73
N TYR A 251 -11.04 9.48 -11.22
CA TYR A 251 -10.59 8.14 -11.59
C TYR A 251 -11.32 7.53 -12.80
N GLN A 252 -12.32 8.20 -13.38
CA GLN A 252 -13.07 7.68 -14.53
C GLN A 252 -12.19 7.34 -15.74
N PRO A 253 -11.13 8.12 -16.09
CA PRO A 253 -10.22 7.75 -17.17
C PRO A 253 -9.54 6.39 -16.97
N LEU A 254 -9.27 5.98 -15.72
CA LEU A 254 -8.69 4.66 -15.42
C LEU A 254 -9.68 3.53 -15.75
N HIS A 255 -10.97 3.74 -15.50
CA HIS A 255 -12.02 2.79 -15.90
C HIS A 255 -12.18 2.74 -17.43
N ASN A 256 -12.13 3.88 -18.11
CA ASN A 256 -12.18 3.94 -19.56
C ASN A 256 -11.00 3.18 -20.22
N ALA A 257 -9.82 3.26 -19.62
CA ALA A 257 -8.63 2.54 -20.07
C ALA A 257 -8.81 1.00 -20.01
N LEU A 258 -9.63 0.45 -19.12
CA LEU A 258 -9.97 -0.97 -19.10
C LEU A 258 -10.74 -1.41 -20.34
N GLU A 259 -11.52 -0.52 -20.95
CA GLU A 259 -12.28 -0.77 -22.16
C GLU A 259 -11.42 -0.54 -23.43
N GLY A 260 -10.13 -0.29 -23.28
CA GLY A 260 -9.24 0.03 -24.40
C GLY A 260 -9.44 1.44 -24.99
N LYS A 261 -10.22 2.29 -24.30
CA LYS A 261 -10.44 3.68 -24.72
C LYS A 261 -9.36 4.56 -24.10
N SER A 262 -8.61 5.27 -24.95
CA SER A 262 -7.75 6.36 -24.50
C SER A 262 -8.64 7.47 -23.93
N GLY A 263 -8.34 7.98 -22.73
CA GLY A 263 -9.07 9.10 -22.12
C GLY A 263 -8.91 10.45 -22.85
N VAL A 264 -8.17 10.48 -23.95
CA VAL A 264 -7.98 11.65 -24.79
C VAL A 264 -9.01 11.57 -25.91
N GLU A 265 -10.21 12.12 -25.69
CA GLU A 265 -11.01 12.61 -26.79
C GLU A 265 -10.25 13.83 -27.36
N TRP A 266 -9.67 13.68 -28.52
CA TRP A 266 -9.16 14.80 -29.30
C TRP A 266 -10.37 15.63 -29.76
N LEU A 267 -10.64 16.74 -29.06
CA LEU A 267 -11.54 17.79 -29.50
C LEU A 267 -10.93 18.57 -30.67
#